data_68d70350d023e5fbc4d46f6bf508ebee
#
_entry.id   68d70350d023e5fbc4d46f6bf508ebee
#
_cell.length_a   1.000
_cell.length_b   1.000
_cell.length_c   1.000
_cell.angle_alpha   90.00
_cell.angle_beta   90.00
_cell.angle_gamma   90.00
#
_symmetry.space_group_name_H-M   'P 1'
#
loop_
_entity.id
_entity.type
_entity.pdbx_description
1 polymer ?
#
loop_
_entity_poly.entity_id
_entity_poly.type
_entity_poly.pdbx_seq_one_letter_code
_entity_poly.pdbx_strand_id
1 'polypeptide(L)'
;MSILNTKVSWFKSTKQTDVQPSFPISSFIDLIKGDKYKEKIDKVRAGDKSIKTQLPTVAFHGMFEYSRKASNFIEASGLIILDIDDVDVDKLEDMKQEIMDSSDSVFAVMVSPSGNGIKVLYYVEPDTITKDNYKAIGKEVISNFADYGKVDFLSITDCLIMTHDSNILINEDAEPDNINIKEVEVKSVELEPRDSSKNLWDDAESFFEVVLDQQIIQRVTSNFHYIQVSILELAKFGFKHPATDLEFVVHYSESHFKVSKDNKQRFIEATELAKTYQQTRWA
;
A
#
# COMPACT_ATOMS: atom_id res chain seq x y z
N MET A 1 -14.98 9.55 -21.48
CA MET A 1 -15.66 8.26 -21.11
C MET A 1 -16.03 8.40 -19.64
N SER A 2 -17.28 8.04 -19.23
CA SER A 2 -17.65 8.24 -17.82
C SER A 2 -16.84 7.30 -16.93
N ILE A 3 -16.31 7.81 -15.80
CA ILE A 3 -15.57 7.06 -14.79
C ILE A 3 -16.36 5.85 -14.25
N LEU A 4 -17.68 5.94 -14.22
CA LEU A 4 -18.58 4.86 -13.83
C LEU A 4 -18.42 3.58 -14.68
N ASN A 5 -18.01 3.73 -15.96
CA ASN A 5 -17.80 2.61 -16.88
C ASN A 5 -16.38 2.04 -16.82
N THR A 6 -15.47 2.68 -16.10
CA THR A 6 -14.10 2.20 -15.92
C THR A 6 -14.11 0.89 -15.13
N LYS A 7 -13.41 -0.12 -15.66
CA LYS A 7 -13.30 -1.41 -15.00
C LYS A 7 -12.22 -1.39 -13.91
N VAL A 8 -12.48 -2.12 -12.83
CA VAL A 8 -11.56 -2.26 -11.72
C VAL A 8 -11.48 -3.71 -11.25
N SER A 9 -10.38 -4.05 -10.61
CA SER A 9 -10.19 -5.38 -10.00
C SER A 9 -10.87 -5.46 -8.64
N TRP A 10 -11.29 -6.69 -8.29
CA TRP A 10 -11.81 -6.98 -6.97
C TRP A 10 -11.37 -8.37 -6.49
N PHE A 11 -11.52 -8.62 -5.20
CA PHE A 11 -11.06 -9.82 -4.53
C PHE A 11 -12.14 -10.31 -3.58
N LYS A 12 -12.26 -11.64 -3.41
CA LYS A 12 -13.35 -12.25 -2.61
C LYS A 12 -13.30 -11.90 -1.13
N SER A 13 -12.12 -11.55 -0.62
CA SER A 13 -11.93 -11.16 0.78
C SER A 13 -10.61 -10.38 0.97
N THR A 14 -10.42 -9.80 2.14
CA THR A 14 -9.15 -9.10 2.45
C THR A 14 -7.92 -10.01 2.42
N LYS A 15 -8.10 -11.32 2.63
CA LYS A 15 -7.02 -12.32 2.67
C LYS A 15 -6.69 -12.93 1.30
N GLN A 16 -7.62 -12.84 0.35
CA GLN A 16 -7.42 -13.39 -1.00
C GLN A 16 -6.83 -12.32 -1.90
N THR A 17 -5.82 -12.72 -2.65
CA THR A 17 -5.09 -11.82 -3.56
C THR A 17 -5.36 -12.12 -5.03
N ASP A 18 -6.04 -13.23 -5.36
CA ASP A 18 -6.34 -13.63 -6.73
C ASP A 18 -7.42 -12.73 -7.32
N VAL A 19 -7.12 -12.15 -8.48
CA VAL A 19 -8.03 -11.25 -9.19
C VAL A 19 -9.28 -11.99 -9.63
N GLN A 20 -10.43 -11.41 -9.41
CA GLN A 20 -11.72 -11.88 -9.94
C GLN A 20 -12.01 -11.16 -11.26
N PRO A 21 -12.96 -11.66 -12.08
CA PRO A 21 -13.38 -10.98 -13.31
C PRO A 21 -13.72 -9.51 -13.02
N SER A 22 -13.13 -8.58 -13.79
CA SER A 22 -13.32 -7.13 -13.59
C SER A 22 -14.75 -6.69 -13.88
N PHE A 23 -15.24 -5.72 -13.13
CA PHE A 23 -16.52 -5.08 -13.32
C PHE A 23 -16.36 -3.55 -13.39
N PRO A 24 -17.30 -2.84 -14.01
CA PRO A 24 -17.29 -1.38 -13.98
C PRO A 24 -17.55 -0.86 -12.56
N ILE A 25 -17.02 0.32 -12.27
CA ILE A 25 -17.17 1.02 -10.98
C ILE A 25 -18.65 1.13 -10.58
N SER A 26 -19.55 1.42 -11.54
CA SER A 26 -20.99 1.49 -11.30
C SER A 26 -21.56 0.25 -10.61
N SER A 27 -21.11 -0.94 -11.00
CA SER A 27 -21.55 -2.19 -10.36
C SER A 27 -21.19 -2.27 -8.87
N PHE A 28 -20.05 -1.73 -8.47
CA PHE A 28 -19.64 -1.69 -7.05
C PHE A 28 -20.37 -0.60 -6.28
N ILE A 29 -20.66 0.53 -6.91
CA ILE A 29 -21.52 1.59 -6.34
C ILE A 29 -22.92 1.05 -6.06
N ASP A 30 -23.50 0.30 -6.99
CA ASP A 30 -24.81 -0.35 -6.78
C ASP A 30 -24.79 -1.35 -5.62
N LEU A 31 -23.69 -2.09 -5.47
CA LEU A 31 -23.50 -3.01 -4.34
C LEU A 31 -23.37 -2.29 -2.99
N ILE A 32 -22.76 -1.10 -2.97
CA ILE A 32 -22.61 -0.27 -1.76
C ILE A 32 -23.95 0.33 -1.36
N LYS A 33 -24.74 0.82 -2.32
CA LYS A 33 -26.10 1.34 -2.09
C LYS A 33 -27.09 0.26 -1.68
N GLY A 34 -26.94 -0.93 -2.26
CA GLY A 34 -27.89 -2.03 -2.10
C GLY A 34 -27.68 -2.84 -0.84
N ASP A 35 -28.67 -3.68 -0.50
CA ASP A 35 -28.72 -4.43 0.75
C ASP A 35 -27.88 -5.72 0.77
N LYS A 36 -27.18 -6.06 -0.33
CA LYS A 36 -26.44 -7.33 -0.44
C LYS A 36 -25.46 -7.57 0.70
N TYR A 37 -24.79 -6.55 1.18
CA TYR A 37 -23.80 -6.64 2.26
C TYR A 37 -24.29 -6.04 3.58
N LYS A 38 -25.49 -5.45 3.60
CA LYS A 38 -26.04 -4.72 4.74
C LYS A 38 -25.95 -5.52 6.06
N GLU A 39 -26.49 -6.74 6.09
CA GLU A 39 -26.46 -7.57 7.30
C GLU A 39 -25.04 -7.82 7.84
N LYS A 40 -24.06 -8.06 6.94
CA LYS A 40 -22.67 -8.26 7.33
C LYS A 40 -22.05 -6.97 7.88
N ILE A 41 -22.34 -5.85 7.25
CA ILE A 41 -21.84 -4.53 7.68
C ILE A 41 -22.47 -4.13 9.01
N ASP A 42 -23.76 -4.37 9.23
CA ASP A 42 -24.41 -4.12 10.52
C ASP A 42 -23.75 -4.92 11.65
N LYS A 43 -23.36 -6.18 11.41
CA LYS A 43 -22.58 -6.99 12.37
C LYS A 43 -21.18 -6.40 12.64
N VAL A 44 -20.50 -5.91 11.60
CA VAL A 44 -19.19 -5.24 11.77
C VAL A 44 -19.34 -3.99 12.63
N ARG A 45 -20.37 -3.17 12.38
CA ARG A 45 -20.69 -1.96 13.15
C ARG A 45 -21.12 -2.27 14.58
N ALA A 46 -21.72 -3.42 14.80
CA ALA A 46 -22.05 -3.94 16.13
C ALA A 46 -20.83 -4.54 16.88
N GLY A 47 -19.61 -4.53 16.28
CA GLY A 47 -18.37 -4.92 16.93
C GLY A 47 -17.77 -6.26 16.49
N ASP A 48 -18.43 -7.03 15.60
CA ASP A 48 -17.85 -8.27 15.07
C ASP A 48 -16.82 -7.98 13.95
N LYS A 49 -15.60 -7.69 14.40
CA LYS A 49 -14.47 -7.41 13.49
C LYS A 49 -14.07 -8.63 12.63
N SER A 50 -14.47 -9.85 12.99
CA SER A 50 -14.10 -11.07 12.25
C SER A 50 -14.74 -11.10 10.86
N ILE A 51 -15.94 -10.57 10.73
CA ILE A 51 -16.69 -10.48 9.48
C ILE A 51 -16.01 -9.54 8.48
N LYS A 52 -15.35 -8.46 8.96
CA LYS A 52 -14.65 -7.51 8.10
C LYS A 52 -13.64 -8.21 7.17
N THR A 53 -12.96 -9.25 7.66
CA THR A 53 -11.98 -9.99 6.85
C THR A 53 -12.59 -10.92 5.79
N GLN A 54 -13.89 -11.16 5.85
CA GLN A 54 -14.64 -12.00 4.91
C GLN A 54 -15.33 -11.18 3.82
N LEU A 55 -15.35 -9.85 3.96
CA LEU A 55 -15.95 -8.96 2.96
C LEU A 55 -15.07 -8.88 1.71
N PRO A 56 -15.67 -8.76 0.53
CA PRO A 56 -14.93 -8.47 -0.69
C PRO A 56 -14.16 -7.16 -0.57
N THR A 57 -13.09 -7.05 -1.35
CA THR A 57 -12.33 -5.81 -1.49
C THR A 57 -12.25 -5.38 -2.93
N VAL A 58 -12.28 -4.08 -3.17
CA VAL A 58 -12.28 -3.48 -4.52
C VAL A 58 -11.09 -2.56 -4.67
N ALA A 59 -10.33 -2.76 -5.73
CA ALA A 59 -9.23 -1.90 -6.12
C ALA A 59 -9.76 -0.75 -7.00
N PHE A 60 -10.50 0.18 -6.41
CA PHE A 60 -11.05 1.32 -7.18
C PHE A 60 -9.98 2.12 -7.92
N HIS A 61 -8.74 2.06 -7.49
CA HIS A 61 -7.59 2.74 -8.13
C HIS A 61 -7.15 2.09 -9.46
N GLY A 62 -7.62 0.86 -9.80
CA GLY A 62 -7.30 0.30 -11.11
C GLY A 62 -7.41 -1.22 -11.22
N MET A 63 -6.73 -1.73 -12.24
CA MET A 63 -6.75 -3.15 -12.59
C MET A 63 -5.42 -3.84 -12.29
N PHE A 64 -5.52 -5.10 -11.90
CA PHE A 64 -4.40 -6.02 -11.69
C PHE A 64 -4.53 -7.23 -12.60
N GLU A 65 -3.40 -7.79 -13.00
CA GLU A 65 -3.29 -9.09 -13.62
C GLU A 65 -2.94 -10.14 -12.56
N TYR A 66 -3.54 -11.31 -12.60
CA TYR A 66 -3.31 -12.45 -11.70
C TYR A 66 -3.56 -12.18 -10.22
N SER A 67 -2.84 -11.26 -9.59
CA SER A 67 -2.92 -11.04 -8.16
C SER A 67 -2.65 -9.59 -7.74
N ARG A 68 -3.08 -9.24 -6.53
CA ARG A 68 -2.91 -7.93 -5.90
C ARG A 68 -1.46 -7.68 -5.44
N LYS A 69 -0.55 -7.57 -6.41
CA LYS A 69 0.85 -7.16 -6.19
C LYS A 69 1.13 -5.94 -7.06
N ALA A 70 1.98 -5.03 -6.59
CA ALA A 70 2.33 -3.83 -7.35
C ALA A 70 2.91 -4.13 -8.74
N SER A 71 3.66 -5.25 -8.88
CA SER A 71 4.19 -5.71 -10.18
C SER A 71 3.11 -6.15 -11.17
N ASN A 72 1.90 -6.46 -10.70
CA ASN A 72 0.77 -6.91 -11.50
C ASN A 72 -0.26 -5.80 -11.75
N PHE A 73 0.02 -4.57 -11.32
CA PHE A 73 -0.81 -3.42 -11.63
C PHE A 73 -0.66 -3.05 -13.10
N ILE A 74 -1.74 -3.05 -13.85
CA ILE A 74 -1.72 -2.91 -15.31
C ILE A 74 -2.38 -1.64 -15.81
N GLU A 75 -3.36 -1.10 -15.10
CA GLU A 75 -4.10 0.06 -15.56
C GLU A 75 -4.67 0.85 -14.39
N ALA A 76 -4.47 2.16 -14.40
CA ALA A 76 -5.07 3.06 -13.42
C ALA A 76 -6.49 3.46 -13.84
N SER A 77 -7.40 3.57 -12.87
CA SER A 77 -8.74 4.10 -13.09
C SER A 77 -8.79 5.63 -12.99
N GLY A 78 -7.77 6.24 -12.43
CA GLY A 78 -7.76 7.64 -12.03
C GLY A 78 -8.18 7.87 -10.57
N LEU A 79 -8.65 6.85 -9.85
CA LEU A 79 -9.13 7.05 -8.48
C LEU A 79 -8.03 6.83 -7.43
N ILE A 80 -7.90 7.80 -6.54
CA ILE A 80 -7.16 7.68 -5.28
C ILE A 80 -8.17 7.43 -4.17
N ILE A 81 -7.92 6.42 -3.33
CA ILE A 81 -8.82 6.04 -2.25
C ILE A 81 -8.29 6.65 -0.95
N LEU A 82 -9.02 7.59 -0.37
CA LEU A 82 -8.70 8.18 0.92
C LEU A 82 -9.47 7.49 2.03
N ASP A 83 -8.87 7.48 3.21
CA ASP A 83 -9.40 6.91 4.45
C ASP A 83 -9.35 7.96 5.54
N ILE A 84 -10.52 8.39 6.01
CA ILE A 84 -10.67 9.35 7.12
C ILE A 84 -11.20 8.56 8.30
N ASP A 85 -10.36 8.36 9.30
CA ASP A 85 -10.68 7.59 10.50
C ASP A 85 -11.16 8.48 11.64
N ASP A 86 -11.80 7.85 12.64
CA ASP A 86 -12.19 8.44 13.92
C ASP A 86 -13.16 9.63 13.79
N VAL A 87 -14.06 9.56 12.81
CA VAL A 87 -15.13 10.55 12.62
C VAL A 87 -16.24 10.32 13.63
N ASP A 88 -16.73 11.40 14.23
CA ASP A 88 -17.91 11.39 15.08
C ASP A 88 -19.14 10.93 14.27
N VAL A 89 -19.82 9.88 14.75
CA VAL A 89 -20.93 9.26 14.02
C VAL A 89 -22.06 10.26 13.74
N ASP A 90 -22.31 11.20 14.67
CA ASP A 90 -23.36 12.20 14.52
C ASP A 90 -23.01 13.27 13.45
N LYS A 91 -21.75 13.34 13.04
CA LYS A 91 -21.25 14.30 12.02
C LYS A 91 -20.94 13.66 10.66
N LEU A 92 -21.10 12.34 10.54
CA LEU A 92 -20.70 11.62 9.33
C LEU A 92 -21.38 12.16 8.06
N GLU A 93 -22.70 12.37 8.09
CA GLU A 93 -23.45 12.83 6.91
C GLU A 93 -23.08 14.27 6.54
N ASP A 94 -22.95 15.16 7.52
CA ASP A 94 -22.54 16.55 7.29
C ASP A 94 -21.12 16.60 6.71
N MET A 95 -20.19 15.85 7.29
CA MET A 95 -18.80 15.78 6.80
C MET A 95 -18.70 15.15 5.42
N LYS A 96 -19.53 14.15 5.08
CA LYS A 96 -19.60 13.60 3.72
C LYS A 96 -19.98 14.68 2.72
N GLN A 97 -20.96 15.52 3.06
CA GLN A 97 -21.39 16.61 2.19
C GLN A 97 -20.30 17.68 2.05
N GLU A 98 -19.68 18.09 3.16
CA GLU A 98 -18.57 19.05 3.12
C GLU A 98 -17.41 18.55 2.24
N ILE A 99 -17.05 17.27 2.36
CA ILE A 99 -16.01 16.65 1.53
C ILE A 99 -16.44 16.62 0.06
N MET A 100 -17.69 16.24 -0.25
CA MET A 100 -18.19 16.23 -1.62
C MET A 100 -18.13 17.61 -2.26
N ASP A 101 -18.46 18.65 -1.51
CA ASP A 101 -18.50 20.04 -1.99
C ASP A 101 -17.11 20.71 -2.01
N SER A 102 -16.07 20.05 -1.47
CA SER A 102 -14.74 20.63 -1.34
C SER A 102 -13.95 20.70 -2.65
N SER A 103 -14.27 19.83 -3.62
CA SER A 103 -13.58 19.79 -4.92
C SER A 103 -14.41 19.07 -5.99
N ASP A 104 -14.39 19.59 -7.20
CA ASP A 104 -15.01 18.96 -8.39
C ASP A 104 -14.38 17.57 -8.72
N SER A 105 -13.21 17.29 -8.18
CA SER A 105 -12.51 16.01 -8.36
C SER A 105 -12.89 14.95 -7.33
N VAL A 106 -13.74 15.28 -6.34
CA VAL A 106 -14.31 14.26 -5.45
C VAL A 106 -15.39 13.49 -6.21
N PHE A 107 -15.10 12.23 -6.53
CA PHE A 107 -16.03 11.37 -7.28
C PHE A 107 -17.10 10.72 -6.38
N ALA A 108 -16.68 10.17 -5.23
CA ALA A 108 -17.62 9.52 -4.32
C ALA A 108 -17.17 9.62 -2.86
N VAL A 109 -18.16 9.75 -1.96
CA VAL A 109 -17.93 9.78 -0.50
C VAL A 109 -18.91 8.81 0.17
N MET A 110 -18.36 7.92 1.03
CA MET A 110 -19.15 6.86 1.67
C MET A 110 -18.67 6.56 3.08
N VAL A 111 -19.57 6.04 3.91
CA VAL A 111 -19.26 5.58 5.27
C VAL A 111 -18.42 4.30 5.21
N SER A 112 -17.39 4.21 6.06
CA SER A 112 -16.53 3.04 6.18
C SER A 112 -17.28 1.80 6.68
N PRO A 113 -16.75 0.58 6.49
CA PRO A 113 -17.38 -0.64 7.00
C PRO A 113 -17.56 -0.63 8.52
N SER A 114 -16.69 0.05 9.28
CA SER A 114 -16.77 0.16 10.74
C SER A 114 -17.81 1.18 11.23
N GLY A 115 -18.28 2.07 10.34
CA GLY A 115 -19.32 3.04 10.66
C GLY A 115 -18.84 4.30 11.40
N ASN A 116 -17.53 4.46 11.62
CA ASN A 116 -16.90 5.60 12.28
C ASN A 116 -15.79 6.24 11.47
N GLY A 117 -15.87 6.15 10.16
CA GLY A 117 -14.93 6.74 9.22
C GLY A 117 -15.56 6.95 7.86
N ILE A 118 -14.88 7.71 7.03
CA ILE A 118 -15.32 8.07 5.67
C ILE A 118 -14.29 7.55 4.67
N LYS A 119 -14.75 7.01 3.57
CA LYS A 119 -13.94 6.67 2.40
C LYS A 119 -14.27 7.64 1.28
N VAL A 120 -13.22 8.21 0.68
CA VAL A 120 -13.34 9.14 -0.43
C VAL A 120 -12.67 8.53 -1.66
N LEU A 121 -13.34 8.60 -2.80
CA LEU A 121 -12.75 8.31 -4.10
C LEU A 121 -12.48 9.65 -4.79
N TYR A 122 -11.21 10.01 -4.90
CA TYR A 122 -10.75 11.25 -5.51
C TYR A 122 -10.23 10.99 -6.91
N TYR A 123 -10.69 11.75 -7.89
CA TYR A 123 -10.39 11.54 -9.30
C TYR A 123 -9.20 12.36 -9.75
N VAL A 124 -8.18 11.70 -10.29
CA VAL A 124 -6.95 12.26 -10.85
C VAL A 124 -6.83 11.80 -12.30
N GLU A 125 -6.14 12.55 -13.15
CA GLU A 125 -5.92 12.18 -14.54
C GLU A 125 -5.29 10.77 -14.65
N PRO A 126 -6.02 9.77 -15.20
CA PRO A 126 -5.59 8.36 -15.17
C PRO A 126 -4.24 8.12 -15.82
N ASP A 127 -3.98 8.79 -16.95
CA ASP A 127 -2.76 8.61 -17.75
C ASP A 127 -1.49 9.09 -17.03
N THR A 128 -1.65 9.87 -15.96
CA THR A 128 -0.53 10.34 -15.13
C THR A 128 -0.15 9.36 -14.02
N ILE A 129 -0.99 8.34 -13.75
CA ILE A 129 -0.82 7.42 -12.63
C ILE A 129 -0.02 6.19 -13.07
N THR A 130 1.06 5.92 -12.35
CA THR A 130 1.85 4.70 -12.48
C THR A 130 2.04 4.04 -11.11
N LYS A 131 2.46 2.78 -11.08
CA LYS A 131 2.80 2.11 -9.81
C LYS A 131 3.90 2.83 -9.03
N ASP A 132 4.81 3.54 -9.73
CA ASP A 132 5.99 4.15 -9.13
C ASP A 132 5.68 5.54 -8.54
N ASN A 133 4.73 6.28 -9.12
CA ASN A 133 4.34 7.60 -8.64
C ASN A 133 3.05 7.62 -7.82
N TYR A 134 2.28 6.53 -7.75
CA TYR A 134 1.00 6.44 -7.03
C TYR A 134 1.09 6.97 -5.59
N LYS A 135 2.18 6.62 -4.89
CA LYS A 135 2.42 7.09 -3.51
C LYS A 135 2.62 8.60 -3.42
N ALA A 136 3.29 9.20 -4.41
CA ALA A 136 3.51 10.64 -4.45
C ALA A 136 2.21 11.39 -4.72
N ILE A 137 1.40 10.89 -5.66
CA ILE A 137 0.06 11.41 -5.94
C ILE A 137 -0.82 11.34 -4.69
N GLY A 138 -0.90 10.18 -4.04
CA GLY A 138 -1.70 10.02 -2.83
C GLY A 138 -1.32 11.00 -1.72
N LYS A 139 -0.04 11.28 -1.53
CA LYS A 139 0.43 12.26 -0.55
C LYS A 139 0.00 13.69 -0.89
N GLU A 140 0.02 14.05 -2.18
CA GLU A 140 -0.43 15.36 -2.62
C GLU A 140 -1.93 15.52 -2.42
N VAL A 141 -2.70 14.50 -2.82
CA VAL A 141 -4.17 14.48 -2.60
C VAL A 141 -4.53 14.61 -1.13
N ILE A 142 -3.86 13.89 -0.22
CA ILE A 142 -4.13 13.99 1.23
C ILE A 142 -3.99 15.42 1.73
N SER A 143 -3.04 16.20 1.19
CA SER A 143 -2.80 17.57 1.66
C SER A 143 -4.03 18.46 1.52
N ASN A 144 -4.90 18.17 0.55
CA ASN A 144 -6.15 18.89 0.32
C ASN A 144 -7.25 18.55 1.35
N PHE A 145 -7.05 17.50 2.14
CA PHE A 145 -8.02 16.99 3.11
C PHE A 145 -7.53 17.07 4.56
N ALA A 146 -6.43 17.79 4.82
CA ALA A 146 -5.81 17.87 6.15
C ALA A 146 -6.75 18.41 7.25
N ASP A 147 -7.72 19.23 6.89
CA ASP A 147 -8.68 19.84 7.82
C ASP A 147 -9.76 18.84 8.32
N TYR A 148 -9.91 17.68 7.66
CA TYR A 148 -10.89 16.66 8.03
C TYR A 148 -10.40 15.66 9.08
N GLY A 149 -9.25 15.92 9.70
CA GLY A 149 -8.70 15.08 10.77
C GLY A 149 -7.59 14.15 10.28
N LYS A 150 -7.58 12.91 10.78
CA LYS A 150 -6.57 11.93 10.37
C LYS A 150 -6.97 11.31 9.04
N VAL A 151 -6.35 11.83 7.98
CA VAL A 151 -6.53 11.34 6.62
C VAL A 151 -5.32 10.52 6.20
N ASP A 152 -5.57 9.35 5.61
CA ASP A 152 -4.57 8.52 4.97
C ASP A 152 -5.07 8.13 3.58
N PHE A 153 -4.23 7.51 2.76
CA PHE A 153 -4.64 6.94 1.48
C PHE A 153 -4.26 5.47 1.41
N LEU A 154 -5.05 4.70 0.67
CA LEU A 154 -4.74 3.30 0.44
C LEU A 154 -3.58 3.18 -0.55
N SER A 155 -2.57 2.36 -0.23
CA SER A 155 -1.47 2.07 -1.14
C SER A 155 -1.98 1.34 -2.38
N ILE A 156 -1.16 1.28 -3.44
CA ILE A 156 -1.53 0.62 -4.69
C ILE A 156 -1.92 -0.86 -4.52
N THR A 157 -1.46 -1.50 -3.45
CA THR A 157 -1.80 -2.91 -3.15
C THR A 157 -2.95 -3.05 -2.14
N ASP A 158 -3.39 -1.95 -1.55
CA ASP A 158 -4.53 -1.95 -0.65
C ASP A 158 -5.83 -1.71 -1.42
N CYS A 159 -6.91 -2.25 -0.92
CA CYS A 159 -8.21 -2.15 -1.57
C CYS A 159 -9.25 -1.69 -0.57
N LEU A 160 -10.25 -0.97 -1.07
CA LEU A 160 -11.40 -0.62 -0.26
C LEU A 160 -12.17 -1.89 0.11
N ILE A 161 -12.37 -2.10 1.42
CA ILE A 161 -13.23 -3.18 1.90
C ILE A 161 -14.67 -2.80 1.62
N MET A 162 -15.44 -3.71 1.01
CA MET A 162 -16.85 -3.49 0.71
C MET A 162 -17.60 -2.98 1.93
N THR A 163 -18.37 -1.93 1.74
CA THR A 163 -19.23 -1.32 2.77
C THR A 163 -20.70 -1.34 2.34
N HIS A 164 -21.57 -0.86 3.19
CA HIS A 164 -22.96 -0.53 2.88
C HIS A 164 -23.23 0.91 3.30
N ASP A 165 -23.64 1.72 2.35
CA ASP A 165 -24.05 3.10 2.55
C ASP A 165 -25.13 3.46 1.52
N SER A 166 -26.41 3.44 1.96
CA SER A 166 -27.56 3.80 1.09
C SER A 166 -27.53 5.28 0.68
N ASN A 167 -26.80 6.11 1.44
CA ASN A 167 -26.67 7.55 1.25
C ASN A 167 -25.31 7.94 0.67
N ILE A 168 -24.58 7.01 0.03
CA ILE A 168 -23.32 7.35 -0.65
C ILE A 168 -23.53 8.54 -1.58
N LEU A 169 -22.66 9.54 -1.47
CA LEU A 169 -22.66 10.70 -2.35
C LEU A 169 -21.81 10.38 -3.58
N ILE A 170 -22.27 10.81 -4.75
CA ILE A 170 -21.60 10.55 -6.04
C ILE A 170 -21.71 11.80 -6.90
N ASN A 171 -20.57 12.25 -7.40
CA ASN A 171 -20.46 13.26 -8.44
C ASN A 171 -20.17 12.56 -9.77
N GLU A 172 -21.21 12.36 -10.60
CA GLU A 172 -21.09 11.70 -11.92
C GLU A 172 -20.34 12.58 -12.93
N ASP A 173 -20.28 13.88 -12.67
CA ASP A 173 -19.63 14.90 -13.49
C ASP A 173 -18.22 15.25 -12.93
N ALA A 174 -17.66 14.42 -12.05
CA ALA A 174 -16.35 14.67 -11.46
C ALA A 174 -15.28 14.85 -12.54
N GLU A 175 -14.50 15.91 -12.41
CA GLU A 175 -13.40 16.24 -13.31
C GLU A 175 -12.06 15.75 -12.74
N PRO A 176 -11.16 15.20 -13.58
CA PRO A 176 -9.87 14.74 -13.09
C PRO A 176 -8.98 15.91 -12.67
N ASP A 177 -8.42 15.81 -11.47
CA ASP A 177 -7.40 16.76 -11.01
C ASP A 177 -6.05 16.45 -11.70
N ASN A 178 -5.46 17.51 -12.26
CA ASN A 178 -4.13 17.47 -12.86
C ASN A 178 -3.06 17.71 -11.78
N ILE A 179 -2.82 16.70 -10.97
CA ILE A 179 -1.77 16.77 -9.95
C ILE A 179 -0.42 16.86 -10.61
N ASN A 180 0.14 18.05 -10.60
CA ASN A 180 1.49 18.29 -11.07
C ASN A 180 2.46 17.76 -10.00
N ILE A 181 2.76 16.47 -10.07
CA ILE A 181 3.89 15.94 -9.32
C ILE A 181 5.09 16.65 -9.95
N LYS A 182 5.53 17.76 -9.32
CA LYS A 182 6.92 18.20 -9.54
C LYS A 182 7.71 16.92 -9.45
N GLU A 183 8.36 16.52 -10.55
CA GLU A 183 9.23 15.36 -10.56
C GLU A 183 9.92 15.38 -9.21
N VAL A 184 9.46 14.55 -8.28
CA VAL A 184 10.28 14.17 -7.17
C VAL A 184 11.42 13.56 -7.93
N GLU A 185 12.47 14.36 -8.12
CA GLU A 185 13.76 13.81 -8.48
C GLU A 185 13.83 12.62 -7.54
N VAL A 186 13.53 11.44 -8.09
CA VAL A 186 14.11 10.24 -7.59
C VAL A 186 15.56 10.62 -7.76
N LYS A 187 16.14 11.18 -6.70
CA LYS A 187 17.57 11.22 -6.58
C LYS A 187 17.92 9.76 -6.74
N SER A 188 18.09 9.37 -8.00
CA SER A 188 19.02 8.32 -8.33
C SER A 188 20.23 8.82 -7.56
N VAL A 189 20.44 8.26 -6.39
CA VAL A 189 21.72 8.33 -5.75
C VAL A 189 22.56 7.68 -6.83
N GLU A 190 23.14 8.50 -7.71
CA GLU A 190 24.26 8.08 -8.52
C GLU A 190 25.25 7.64 -7.44
N LEU A 191 25.24 6.33 -7.22
CA LEU A 191 26.20 5.68 -6.35
C LEU A 191 27.52 5.99 -7.05
N GLU A 192 28.25 6.94 -6.50
CA GLU A 192 29.59 7.22 -6.97
C GLU A 192 30.32 5.88 -7.13
N PRO A 193 31.11 5.69 -8.21
CA PRO A 193 31.82 4.45 -8.42
C PRO A 193 32.59 4.12 -7.15
N ARG A 194 32.25 3.04 -6.53
CA ARG A 194 32.75 2.63 -5.21
C ARG A 194 34.28 2.60 -5.23
N ASP A 195 34.89 3.39 -4.38
CA ASP A 195 36.32 3.31 -4.14
C ASP A 195 36.63 1.94 -3.56
N SER A 196 37.22 1.06 -4.39
CA SER A 196 37.55 -0.32 -4.02
C SER A 196 38.62 -0.43 -2.92
N SER A 197 39.16 0.70 -2.45
CA SER A 197 40.12 0.78 -1.35
C SER A 197 39.49 0.92 0.03
N LYS A 198 38.16 1.24 0.11
CA LYS A 198 37.45 1.32 1.39
C LYS A 198 37.11 -0.07 1.92
N ASN A 199 37.28 -0.24 3.22
CA ASN A 199 36.96 -1.47 3.91
C ASN A 199 35.44 -1.74 3.80
N LEU A 200 35.07 -2.87 3.17
CA LEU A 200 33.68 -3.27 2.96
C LEU A 200 32.84 -3.30 4.25
N TRP A 201 33.50 -3.52 5.39
CA TRP A 201 32.90 -3.60 6.70
C TRP A 201 32.36 -2.25 7.20
N ASP A 202 33.11 -1.17 6.98
CA ASP A 202 32.69 0.17 7.40
C ASP A 202 31.44 0.61 6.63
N ASP A 203 31.31 0.21 5.37
CA ASP A 203 30.14 0.50 4.55
C ASP A 203 28.93 -0.38 4.92
N ALA A 204 29.15 -1.63 5.30
CA ALA A 204 28.11 -2.54 5.73
C ALA A 204 27.52 -2.09 7.09
N GLU A 205 28.38 -1.68 8.02
CA GLU A 205 27.96 -1.18 9.32
C GLU A 205 27.16 0.13 9.18
N SER A 206 27.65 1.07 8.40
CA SER A 206 26.94 2.31 8.09
C SER A 206 25.60 2.05 7.39
N PHE A 207 25.52 1.07 6.49
CA PHE A 207 24.27 0.70 5.82
C PHE A 207 23.29 0.05 6.81
N PHE A 208 23.74 -0.84 7.67
CA PHE A 208 22.93 -1.43 8.74
C PHE A 208 22.43 -0.37 9.72
N GLU A 209 23.26 0.56 10.13
CA GLU A 209 22.84 1.67 11.00
C GLU A 209 21.80 2.57 10.33
N VAL A 210 21.98 2.96 9.08
CA VAL A 210 21.08 3.88 8.38
C VAL A 210 19.77 3.21 7.97
N VAL A 211 19.81 1.98 7.47
CA VAL A 211 18.60 1.29 6.95
C VAL A 211 17.83 0.59 8.06
N LEU A 212 18.51 0.10 9.09
CA LEU A 212 17.89 -0.64 10.18
C LEU A 212 17.45 0.25 11.33
N ASP A 213 18.11 1.38 11.57
CA ASP A 213 17.88 2.19 12.78
C ASP A 213 16.57 2.98 12.76
N GLN A 214 16.07 3.42 11.64
CA GLN A 214 14.96 4.38 11.64
C GLN A 214 13.55 3.83 11.44
N GLN A 215 13.32 2.69 10.81
CA GLN A 215 11.96 2.18 10.60
C GLN A 215 11.82 0.65 10.61
N ILE A 216 12.88 -0.09 10.35
CA ILE A 216 12.83 -1.53 10.17
C ILE A 216 13.00 -2.26 11.51
N ILE A 217 13.82 -1.76 12.44
CA ILE A 217 14.10 -2.41 13.71
C ILE A 217 12.86 -2.56 14.59
N GLN A 218 12.00 -1.57 14.68
CA GLN A 218 10.77 -1.67 15.47
C GLN A 218 9.75 -2.68 14.91
N ARG A 219 9.84 -2.99 13.60
CA ARG A 219 8.95 -3.96 12.93
C ARG A 219 9.59 -5.36 12.80
N VAL A 220 10.91 -5.45 12.80
CA VAL A 220 11.68 -6.69 12.53
C VAL A 220 11.71 -7.60 13.75
N THR A 221 11.55 -7.07 14.95
CA THR A 221 11.54 -7.90 16.19
C THR A 221 10.41 -8.94 16.23
N SER A 222 9.45 -8.88 15.30
CA SER A 222 8.33 -9.81 15.25
C SER A 222 8.13 -10.56 13.93
N ASN A 223 8.94 -10.30 12.86
CA ASN A 223 8.59 -10.87 11.58
C ASN A 223 9.80 -11.23 10.68
N PHE A 224 10.09 -12.53 10.58
CA PHE A 224 11.15 -13.13 9.76
C PHE A 224 11.16 -12.67 8.30
N HIS A 225 10.00 -12.34 7.72
CA HIS A 225 9.88 -11.87 6.34
C HIS A 225 10.68 -10.58 6.10
N TYR A 226 10.76 -9.69 7.06
CA TYR A 226 11.53 -8.44 6.94
C TYR A 226 13.04 -8.67 6.94
N ILE A 227 13.53 -9.66 7.68
CA ILE A 227 14.94 -10.06 7.66
C ILE A 227 15.32 -10.57 6.27
N GLN A 228 14.49 -11.41 5.65
CA GLN A 228 14.69 -11.89 4.28
C GLN A 228 14.74 -10.75 3.26
N VAL A 229 13.79 -9.79 3.35
CA VAL A 229 13.75 -8.65 2.44
C VAL A 229 14.99 -7.78 2.62
N SER A 230 15.43 -7.53 3.84
CA SER A 230 16.63 -6.72 4.11
C SER A 230 17.90 -7.38 3.55
N ILE A 231 18.04 -8.70 3.67
CA ILE A 231 19.16 -9.45 3.09
C ILE A 231 19.12 -9.44 1.57
N LEU A 232 17.92 -9.58 0.97
CA LEU A 232 17.75 -9.48 -0.49
C LEU A 232 18.05 -8.07 -1.01
N GLU A 233 17.70 -7.04 -0.28
CA GLU A 233 18.05 -5.66 -0.64
C GLU A 233 19.55 -5.42 -0.54
N LEU A 234 20.23 -5.91 0.51
CA LEU A 234 21.68 -5.89 0.63
C LEU A 234 22.35 -6.60 -0.56
N ALA A 235 21.83 -7.76 -0.96
CA ALA A 235 22.31 -8.50 -2.11
C ALA A 235 22.18 -7.71 -3.43
N LYS A 236 21.11 -6.94 -3.61
CA LYS A 236 20.89 -6.09 -4.78
C LYS A 236 21.88 -4.94 -4.89
N PHE A 237 22.39 -4.42 -3.79
CA PHE A 237 23.39 -3.35 -3.75
C PHE A 237 24.83 -3.80 -4.07
N GLY A 238 25.03 -5.04 -4.51
CA GLY A 238 26.30 -5.49 -5.06
C GLY A 238 27.35 -5.83 -4.02
N PHE A 239 26.95 -6.18 -2.79
CA PHE A 239 27.87 -6.82 -1.86
C PHE A 239 28.35 -8.15 -2.45
N LYS A 240 29.59 -8.18 -2.93
CA LYS A 240 30.27 -9.42 -3.27
C LYS A 240 30.70 -10.06 -1.97
N HIS A 241 30.04 -11.14 -1.57
CA HIS A 241 30.32 -11.83 -0.33
C HIS A 241 31.55 -12.74 -0.39
N PRO A 242 32.62 -12.45 0.35
CA PRO A 242 33.43 -13.51 0.91
C PRO A 242 32.66 -14.22 2.05
N ALA A 243 33.01 -15.45 2.39
CA ALA A 243 32.36 -16.24 3.44
C ALA A 243 32.31 -15.54 4.82
N THR A 244 33.21 -14.60 5.07
CA THR A 244 33.30 -13.77 6.27
C THR A 244 32.12 -12.84 6.50
N ASP A 245 31.46 -12.38 5.42
CA ASP A 245 30.34 -11.44 5.54
C ASP A 245 29.07 -12.11 6.08
N LEU A 246 28.93 -13.42 5.85
CA LEU A 246 27.82 -14.19 6.41
C LEU A 246 27.92 -14.29 7.94
N GLU A 247 29.13 -14.51 8.47
CA GLU A 247 29.36 -14.57 9.90
C GLU A 247 29.06 -13.22 10.58
N PHE A 248 29.42 -12.11 9.93
CA PHE A 248 29.12 -10.78 10.43
C PHE A 248 27.62 -10.54 10.49
N VAL A 249 26.88 -10.79 9.40
CA VAL A 249 25.43 -10.58 9.33
C VAL A 249 24.72 -11.43 10.38
N VAL A 250 25.14 -12.68 10.57
CA VAL A 250 24.59 -13.57 11.61
C VAL A 250 24.91 -13.02 12.99
N HIS A 251 26.14 -12.63 13.24
CA HIS A 251 26.60 -12.12 14.55
C HIS A 251 25.92 -10.79 14.90
N TYR A 252 25.82 -9.88 13.96
CA TYR A 252 25.13 -8.59 14.13
C TYR A 252 23.66 -8.81 14.44
N SER A 253 22.98 -9.70 13.71
CA SER A 253 21.59 -10.01 13.94
C SER A 253 21.33 -10.67 15.29
N GLU A 254 22.21 -11.57 15.75
CA GLU A 254 22.13 -12.18 17.07
C GLU A 254 22.30 -11.16 18.21
N SER A 255 23.20 -10.20 18.06
CA SER A 255 23.49 -9.20 19.09
C SER A 255 22.43 -8.09 19.16
N HIS A 256 21.91 -7.64 18.03
CA HIS A 256 21.01 -6.49 17.94
C HIS A 256 19.52 -6.87 17.94
N PHE A 257 19.14 -8.01 17.35
CA PHE A 257 17.74 -8.40 17.15
C PHE A 257 17.22 -9.48 18.08
N LYS A 258 18.05 -10.02 18.99
CA LYS A 258 17.67 -11.14 19.87
C LYS A 258 16.95 -12.26 19.09
N VAL A 259 17.49 -12.60 17.92
CA VAL A 259 16.91 -13.64 17.05
C VAL A 259 16.86 -14.95 17.82
N SER A 260 15.70 -15.58 17.90
CA SER A 260 15.58 -16.88 18.58
C SER A 260 16.39 -17.96 17.84
N LYS A 261 16.81 -19.00 18.54
CA LYS A 261 17.57 -20.13 17.94
C LYS A 261 16.84 -20.74 16.74
N ASP A 262 15.50 -20.75 16.76
CA ASP A 262 14.68 -21.30 15.67
C ASP A 262 14.70 -20.44 14.40
N ASN A 263 14.96 -19.15 14.52
CA ASN A 263 15.08 -18.23 13.39
C ASN A 263 16.49 -18.20 12.80
N LYS A 264 17.51 -18.66 13.54
CA LYS A 264 18.92 -18.66 13.08
C LYS A 264 19.10 -19.52 11.82
N GLN A 265 18.54 -20.72 11.78
CA GLN A 265 18.65 -21.61 10.61
C GLN A 265 18.00 -20.98 9.38
N ARG A 266 16.81 -20.40 9.52
CA ARG A 266 16.09 -19.73 8.44
C ARG A 266 16.82 -18.48 7.94
N PHE A 267 17.52 -17.79 8.83
CA PHE A 267 18.36 -16.65 8.49
C PHE A 267 19.55 -17.07 7.63
N ILE A 268 20.22 -18.18 8.00
CA ILE A 268 21.30 -18.78 7.21
C ILE A 268 20.81 -19.18 5.83
N GLU A 269 19.66 -19.85 5.73
CA GLU A 269 19.04 -20.25 4.45
C GLU A 269 18.71 -19.04 3.56
N ALA A 270 18.17 -17.95 4.13
CA ALA A 270 17.89 -16.73 3.42
C ALA A 270 19.15 -16.05 2.88
N THR A 271 20.24 -16.09 3.64
CA THR A 271 21.53 -15.52 3.23
C THR A 271 22.19 -16.35 2.13
N GLU A 272 22.10 -17.68 2.20
CA GLU A 272 22.57 -18.56 1.12
C GLU A 272 21.76 -18.37 -0.16
N LEU A 273 20.44 -18.17 -0.06
CA LEU A 273 19.59 -17.85 -1.20
C LEU A 273 19.99 -16.50 -1.82
N ALA A 274 20.30 -15.50 -1.02
CA ALA A 274 20.76 -14.19 -1.49
C ALA A 274 22.10 -14.29 -2.22
N LYS A 275 23.03 -15.11 -1.74
CA LYS A 275 24.31 -15.39 -2.43
C LYS A 275 24.10 -16.04 -3.80
N THR A 276 23.21 -17.04 -3.88
CA THR A 276 22.89 -17.71 -5.14
C THR A 276 22.29 -16.71 -6.13
N TYR A 277 21.42 -15.81 -5.67
CA TYR A 277 20.82 -14.76 -6.49
C TYR A 277 21.87 -13.77 -7.03
N GLN A 278 22.87 -13.39 -6.23
CA GLN A 278 23.97 -12.54 -6.70
C GLN A 278 24.82 -13.23 -7.76
N GLN A 279 25.16 -14.50 -7.53
CA GLN A 279 25.98 -15.27 -8.48
C GLN A 279 25.31 -15.45 -9.84
N THR A 280 23.99 -15.60 -9.88
CA THR A 280 23.21 -15.77 -11.12
C THR A 280 22.98 -14.47 -11.89
N ARG A 281 23.05 -13.33 -11.24
CA ARG A 281 22.77 -12.03 -11.86
C ARG A 281 24.02 -11.31 -12.39
N TRP A 282 25.21 -11.68 -11.93
CA TRP A 282 26.48 -11.03 -12.26
C TRP A 282 27.48 -11.99 -12.95
N ALA A 283 27.08 -13.22 -13.28
CA ALA A 283 27.78 -14.15 -14.17
C ALA A 283 27.34 -13.92 -15.61
#